data_9fb6a15b1be8dd745e4863a33065c845
#
_entry.id   9fb6a15b1be8dd745e4863a33065c845
#
_cell.length_a   1.000
_cell.length_b   1.000
_cell.length_c   1.000
_cell.angle_alpha   90.00
_cell.angle_beta   90.00
_cell.angle_gamma   90.00
#
_symmetry.space_group_name_H-M   'P 1'
#
loop_
_entity.id
_entity.type
_entity.pdbx_description
1 polymer ?
#
loop_
_entity_poly.entity_id
_entity_poly.type
_entity_poly.pdbx_seq_one_letter_code
_entity_poly.pdbx_strand_id
1 'polypeptide(L)'
;SVTGKLSGTAKSTTKLVSSNNVRPGSKGLTSAVVTSSSVWGVIANGTMTNGRLAAGSMSATNSANHSETNLSSTDKDANGDPFATPMYAKPDSVKFWMRFTQAKAQASYPYAAFNAVITDGTYYQDPEDKNSTYNNKVAVAAPNKADMTVGDWRLVSCPFDYASYATNGAEAKAILLTVSTNATPGKGSYSNGVGDSVYVDDLELVYAAGIKSISFKGQALDLATIQTTGIELAADEAVSAADFEVVKEGEDAKVTKLVEATADGYVAVITAVSADLKTQVAYEINIKKPAAPVLKGDINGDGVLDVADASALIDMVLNSGTCTEVADVNGDGALDVADVTELITLILG
;
A
#
# COMPACT_ATOMS: atom_id res chain seq x y z
N SER A 1 10.22 -18.35 24.04
CA SER A 1 10.19 -19.61 24.77
C SER A 1 10.28 -20.78 23.80
N VAL A 2 10.87 -21.89 24.24
CA VAL A 2 11.00 -23.12 23.44
C VAL A 2 10.28 -24.25 24.15
N THR A 3 9.49 -25.03 23.43
CA THR A 3 8.75 -26.20 23.90
C THR A 3 9.21 -27.50 23.24
N GLY A 4 8.59 -28.63 23.58
CA GLY A 4 8.91 -29.94 23.02
C GLY A 4 9.95 -30.71 23.82
N LYS A 5 10.18 -31.98 23.41
CA LYS A 5 11.07 -32.94 24.12
C LYS A 5 12.53 -32.47 24.23
N LEU A 6 12.97 -31.61 23.31
CA LEU A 6 14.34 -31.07 23.26
C LEU A 6 14.43 -29.59 23.71
N SER A 7 13.41 -29.06 24.35
CA SER A 7 13.30 -27.64 24.71
C SER A 7 14.47 -27.16 25.57
N GLY A 8 14.98 -27.98 26.50
CA GLY A 8 16.14 -27.65 27.32
C GLY A 8 17.43 -27.50 26.51
N THR A 9 17.65 -28.39 25.56
CA THR A 9 18.82 -28.37 24.65
C THR A 9 18.70 -27.19 23.66
N ALA A 10 17.54 -26.96 23.08
CA ALA A 10 17.31 -25.84 22.15
C ALA A 10 17.50 -24.47 22.80
N LYS A 11 17.07 -24.30 24.05
CA LYS A 11 17.30 -23.06 24.83
C LYS A 11 18.78 -22.72 24.99
N SER A 12 19.66 -23.72 25.05
CA SER A 12 21.08 -23.50 25.20
C SER A 12 21.80 -23.23 23.88
N THR A 13 21.24 -23.66 22.77
CA THR A 13 21.89 -23.70 21.44
C THR A 13 21.39 -22.64 20.47
N THR A 14 20.11 -22.27 20.52
CA THR A 14 19.49 -21.29 19.61
C THR A 14 19.09 -20.04 20.39
N LYS A 15 20.03 -19.13 20.60
CA LYS A 15 19.75 -17.88 21.32
C LYS A 15 19.55 -16.76 20.33
N LEU A 16 18.38 -16.11 20.42
CA LEU A 16 18.20 -14.76 19.91
C LEU A 16 18.89 -13.80 20.86
N VAL A 17 19.82 -13.02 20.36
CA VAL A 17 20.55 -12.01 21.12
C VAL A 17 20.61 -10.69 20.37
N SER A 18 20.85 -9.59 21.08
CA SER A 18 21.19 -8.31 20.47
C SER A 18 22.65 -8.30 20.02
N SER A 19 22.93 -7.63 18.91
CA SER A 19 24.26 -7.46 18.34
C SER A 19 24.51 -5.99 18.04
N ASN A 20 25.74 -5.51 18.33
CA ASN A 20 26.16 -4.16 17.96
C ASN A 20 26.51 -4.06 16.44
N ASN A 21 26.37 -5.15 15.70
CA ASN A 21 26.52 -5.15 14.26
C ASN A 21 25.19 -4.73 13.63
N VAL A 22 25.03 -3.44 13.36
CA VAL A 22 23.84 -2.83 12.78
C VAL A 22 24.02 -2.50 11.31
N ARG A 23 22.96 -2.32 10.59
CA ARG A 23 22.99 -1.91 9.19
C ARG A 23 23.62 -0.51 9.02
N PRO A 24 24.22 -0.20 7.86
CA PRO A 24 24.67 1.16 7.56
C PRO A 24 23.51 2.17 7.65
N GLY A 25 23.75 3.29 8.34
CA GLY A 25 22.75 4.33 8.55
C GLY A 25 21.60 3.96 9.51
N SER A 26 21.71 2.87 10.28
CA SER A 26 20.76 2.58 11.37
C SER A 26 20.79 3.70 12.41
N LYS A 27 19.61 4.06 12.92
CA LYS A 27 19.48 4.96 14.09
C LYS A 27 19.56 4.16 15.40
N GLY A 28 19.37 2.84 15.34
CA GLY A 28 19.50 1.92 16.46
C GLY A 28 20.95 1.58 16.77
N LEU A 29 21.19 1.13 17.99
CA LEU A 29 22.52 0.69 18.44
C LEU A 29 22.72 -0.83 18.34
N THR A 30 21.65 -1.57 18.09
CA THR A 30 21.66 -3.04 18.07
C THR A 30 20.74 -3.58 16.97
N SER A 31 21.11 -4.74 16.43
CA SER A 31 20.26 -5.59 15.60
C SER A 31 19.92 -6.89 16.31
N ALA A 32 18.94 -7.62 15.83
CA ALA A 32 18.66 -8.98 16.27
C ALA A 32 19.58 -9.96 15.55
N VAL A 33 20.14 -10.94 16.26
CA VAL A 33 20.92 -12.01 15.64
C VAL A 33 20.54 -13.37 16.20
N VAL A 34 20.48 -14.37 15.32
CA VAL A 34 20.34 -15.77 15.69
C VAL A 34 21.42 -16.60 14.97
N THR A 35 21.94 -17.59 15.68
CA THR A 35 23.10 -18.37 15.21
C THR A 35 22.82 -19.87 15.29
N SER A 36 23.19 -20.62 14.27
CA SER A 36 23.16 -22.09 14.29
C SER A 36 24.17 -22.65 15.30
N SER A 37 23.92 -23.87 15.75
CA SER A 37 24.82 -24.56 16.68
C SER A 37 24.90 -26.04 16.33
N SER A 38 25.90 -26.72 16.92
CA SER A 38 26.01 -28.17 16.82
C SER A 38 25.67 -28.82 18.15
N VAL A 39 24.78 -29.80 18.10
CA VAL A 39 24.35 -30.60 19.25
C VAL A 39 24.60 -32.06 18.91
N TRP A 40 25.55 -32.70 19.58
CA TRP A 40 25.93 -34.11 19.32
C TRP A 40 26.20 -34.40 17.82
N GLY A 41 26.84 -33.43 17.12
CA GLY A 41 27.14 -33.56 15.69
C GLY A 41 25.98 -33.23 14.74
N VAL A 42 24.78 -32.95 15.25
CA VAL A 42 23.67 -32.47 14.46
C VAL A 42 23.63 -30.94 14.42
N ILE A 43 23.52 -30.35 13.23
CA ILE A 43 23.39 -28.90 13.08
C ILE A 43 21.97 -28.53 13.38
N ALA A 44 21.78 -27.73 14.43
CA ALA A 44 20.53 -27.08 14.76
C ALA A 44 20.54 -25.65 14.18
N ASN A 45 19.54 -25.33 13.37
CA ASN A 45 19.36 -23.95 12.88
C ASN A 45 19.14 -22.99 14.05
N GLY A 46 19.71 -21.80 13.95
CA GLY A 46 19.23 -20.67 14.72
C GLY A 46 17.91 -20.19 14.14
N THR A 47 16.91 -20.03 14.98
CA THR A 47 15.58 -19.57 14.57
C THR A 47 15.07 -18.48 15.51
N MET A 48 14.64 -17.35 14.97
CA MET A 48 13.88 -16.31 15.71
C MET A 48 12.46 -16.23 15.17
N THR A 49 11.53 -15.98 16.06
CA THR A 49 10.09 -15.90 15.75
C THR A 49 9.38 -15.02 16.76
N ASN A 50 8.31 -14.35 16.35
CA ASN A 50 7.36 -13.68 17.24
C ASN A 50 6.32 -14.64 17.84
N GLY A 51 6.31 -15.90 17.36
CA GLY A 51 5.51 -16.97 17.90
C GLY A 51 6.27 -17.82 18.93
N ARG A 52 5.80 -19.04 19.12
CA ARG A 52 6.42 -20.05 19.99
C ARG A 52 7.31 -20.96 19.17
N LEU A 53 8.49 -21.28 19.66
CA LEU A 53 9.39 -22.25 19.05
C LEU A 53 9.22 -23.61 19.69
N ALA A 54 8.96 -24.64 18.88
CA ALA A 54 8.93 -26.03 19.29
C ALA A 54 10.20 -26.76 18.83
N ALA A 55 10.80 -27.55 19.72
CA ALA A 55 11.93 -28.43 19.45
C ALA A 55 11.63 -29.82 19.96
N GLY A 56 11.07 -30.65 19.10
CA GLY A 56 10.56 -31.97 19.45
C GLY A 56 11.40 -33.16 18.96
N SER A 57 12.33 -32.95 18.03
CA SER A 57 13.07 -34.01 17.37
C SER A 57 14.51 -33.65 17.03
N MET A 58 15.41 -34.62 17.12
CA MET A 58 16.80 -34.52 16.59
C MET A 58 16.84 -34.57 15.05
N SER A 59 15.81 -35.04 14.39
CA SER A 59 15.70 -34.94 12.94
C SER A 59 15.26 -33.53 12.54
N ALA A 60 16.15 -32.80 11.88
CA ALA A 60 15.92 -31.39 11.54
C ALA A 60 14.66 -31.14 10.68
N THR A 61 14.26 -32.13 9.87
CA THR A 61 13.09 -32.05 8.98
C THR A 61 11.81 -32.58 9.59
N ASN A 62 11.81 -32.95 10.87
CA ASN A 62 10.62 -33.46 11.55
C ASN A 62 9.67 -32.30 11.89
N SER A 63 8.39 -32.45 11.63
CA SER A 63 7.35 -31.44 11.89
C SER A 63 7.21 -31.04 13.36
N ALA A 64 7.75 -31.82 14.30
CA ALA A 64 7.85 -31.42 15.70
C ALA A 64 8.84 -30.27 15.98
N ASN A 65 9.62 -29.86 14.96
CA ASN A 65 10.51 -28.69 15.02
C ASN A 65 9.91 -27.58 14.16
N HIS A 66 9.27 -26.60 14.79
CA HIS A 66 8.55 -25.52 14.09
C HIS A 66 8.43 -24.26 14.97
N SER A 67 8.10 -23.15 14.34
CA SER A 67 7.50 -21.98 15.00
C SER A 67 5.99 -22.08 14.91
N GLU A 68 5.26 -21.61 15.91
CA GLU A 68 3.80 -21.68 15.94
C GLU A 68 3.16 -20.42 16.48
N THR A 69 1.91 -20.16 16.09
CA THR A 69 1.07 -19.09 16.64
C THR A 69 -0.34 -19.61 16.87
N ASN A 70 -1.01 -19.09 17.91
CA ASN A 70 -2.40 -19.37 18.21
C ASN A 70 -2.94 -18.30 19.18
N LEU A 71 -3.86 -17.43 18.73
CA LEU A 71 -4.44 -16.36 19.56
C LEU A 71 -5.25 -16.88 20.73
N SER A 72 -5.79 -18.12 20.64
CA SER A 72 -6.52 -18.71 21.77
C SER A 72 -5.62 -19.37 22.82
N SER A 73 -4.30 -19.43 22.58
CA SER A 73 -3.35 -19.96 23.57
C SER A 73 -3.28 -19.07 24.80
N THR A 74 -3.34 -19.67 25.98
CA THR A 74 -3.14 -18.98 27.26
C THR A 74 -1.68 -18.93 27.68
N ASP A 75 -0.79 -19.57 26.93
CA ASP A 75 0.64 -19.60 27.19
C ASP A 75 1.27 -18.22 26.99
N LYS A 76 2.17 -17.89 27.91
CA LYS A 76 2.86 -16.60 27.93
C LYS A 76 4.36 -16.79 28.08
N ASP A 77 5.11 -15.80 27.64
CA ASP A 77 6.55 -15.74 27.88
C ASP A 77 6.89 -15.33 29.33
N ALA A 78 8.18 -15.14 29.62
CA ALA A 78 8.63 -14.78 30.96
C ALA A 78 8.19 -13.35 31.39
N ASN A 79 7.82 -12.48 30.45
CA ASN A 79 7.33 -11.13 30.71
C ASN A 79 5.80 -11.08 30.84
N GLY A 80 5.12 -12.19 30.57
CA GLY A 80 3.66 -12.27 30.56
C GLY A 80 3.03 -11.95 29.21
N ASP A 81 3.83 -11.83 28.14
CA ASP A 81 3.35 -11.56 26.79
C ASP A 81 2.91 -12.85 26.05
N PRO A 82 1.85 -12.82 25.27
CA PRO A 82 1.41 -13.98 24.47
C PRO A 82 2.44 -14.32 23.38
N PHE A 83 2.48 -15.62 22.97
CA PHE A 83 3.26 -16.07 21.83
C PHE A 83 2.56 -15.89 20.48
N ALA A 84 1.57 -15.03 20.42
CA ALA A 84 0.85 -14.69 19.20
C ALA A 84 0.79 -13.17 19.06
N THR A 85 1.01 -12.70 17.85
CA THR A 85 0.97 -11.27 17.52
C THR A 85 -0.34 -10.98 16.79
N PRO A 86 -1.30 -10.28 17.43
CA PRO A 86 -2.56 -9.94 16.77
C PRO A 86 -2.34 -8.89 15.68
N MET A 87 -3.21 -8.94 14.68
CA MET A 87 -3.26 -7.96 13.58
C MET A 87 -4.65 -7.35 13.44
N TYR A 88 -4.68 -6.10 13.02
CA TYR A 88 -5.92 -5.33 12.85
C TYR A 88 -6.10 -4.78 11.43
N ALA A 89 -5.09 -4.93 10.58
CA ALA A 89 -5.11 -4.50 9.19
C ALA A 89 -4.14 -5.35 8.36
N LYS A 90 -4.38 -5.43 7.07
CA LYS A 90 -3.57 -6.17 6.10
C LYS A 90 -2.42 -5.31 5.57
N PRO A 91 -1.16 -5.64 5.87
CA PRO A 91 -0.01 -4.98 5.27
C PRO A 91 0.16 -5.41 3.81
N ASP A 92 0.69 -4.54 2.99
CA ASP A 92 0.98 -4.85 1.57
C ASP A 92 2.30 -5.60 1.40
N SER A 93 3.26 -5.32 2.27
CA SER A 93 4.56 -5.99 2.26
C SER A 93 5.20 -5.99 3.64
N VAL A 94 6.25 -6.83 3.79
CA VAL A 94 7.20 -6.76 4.89
C VAL A 94 8.54 -6.28 4.35
N LYS A 95 9.22 -5.44 5.11
CA LYS A 95 10.53 -4.87 4.77
C LYS A 95 11.46 -5.01 5.96
N PHE A 96 12.70 -5.43 5.73
CA PHE A 96 13.72 -5.56 6.78
C PHE A 96 15.12 -5.51 6.18
N TRP A 97 16.10 -5.08 6.98
CA TRP A 97 17.49 -5.23 6.65
C TRP A 97 18.00 -6.55 7.19
N MET A 98 18.80 -7.24 6.37
CA MET A 98 19.45 -8.46 6.78
C MET A 98 20.93 -8.54 6.38
N ARG A 99 21.68 -9.27 7.18
CA ARG A 99 23.02 -9.74 6.89
C ARG A 99 23.09 -11.22 7.21
N PHE A 100 23.70 -12.03 6.34
CA PHE A 100 23.86 -13.45 6.58
C PHE A 100 25.30 -13.89 6.38
N THR A 101 25.83 -14.62 7.35
CA THR A 101 27.18 -15.20 7.32
C THR A 101 27.13 -16.69 7.60
N GLN A 102 27.99 -17.46 6.95
CA GLN A 102 28.19 -18.89 7.22
C GLN A 102 29.53 -19.18 7.89
N ALA A 103 29.55 -20.09 8.87
CA ALA A 103 30.74 -20.55 9.53
C ALA A 103 31.68 -21.32 8.56
N LYS A 104 31.04 -22.03 7.62
CA LYS A 104 31.70 -22.69 6.51
C LYS A 104 30.84 -22.60 5.26
N ALA A 105 31.41 -22.16 4.16
CA ALA A 105 30.65 -22.01 2.91
C ALA A 105 29.93 -23.30 2.51
N GLN A 106 28.66 -23.19 2.21
CA GLN A 106 27.75 -24.26 1.78
C GLN A 106 27.23 -23.95 0.39
N ALA A 107 27.95 -24.30 -0.66
CA ALA A 107 27.63 -23.91 -2.05
C ALA A 107 26.22 -24.30 -2.48
N SER A 108 25.68 -25.44 -1.99
CA SER A 108 24.33 -25.89 -2.30
C SER A 108 23.23 -25.31 -1.37
N TYR A 109 23.63 -24.68 -0.27
CA TYR A 109 22.71 -24.20 0.78
C TYR A 109 23.14 -22.83 1.33
N PRO A 110 23.43 -21.82 0.47
CA PRO A 110 23.96 -20.53 0.91
C PRO A 110 22.84 -19.56 1.35
N TYR A 111 21.69 -20.05 1.79
CA TYR A 111 20.50 -19.23 2.02
C TYR A 111 20.03 -19.30 3.46
N ALA A 112 19.80 -18.15 4.07
CA ALA A 112 18.91 -18.02 5.22
C ALA A 112 17.44 -18.16 4.78
N ALA A 113 16.51 -18.20 5.73
CA ALA A 113 15.09 -18.19 5.46
C ALA A 113 14.41 -17.05 6.22
N PHE A 114 13.41 -16.47 5.59
CA PHE A 114 12.42 -15.61 6.21
C PHE A 114 11.04 -16.03 5.72
N ASN A 115 10.07 -16.08 6.62
CA ASN A 115 8.69 -16.34 6.30
C ASN A 115 7.79 -15.48 7.19
N ALA A 116 6.82 -14.80 6.59
CA ALA A 116 5.78 -14.07 7.29
C ALA A 116 4.43 -14.61 6.84
N VAL A 117 3.66 -15.16 7.75
CA VAL A 117 2.36 -15.79 7.47
C VAL A 117 1.27 -15.09 8.26
N ILE A 118 0.30 -14.54 7.55
CA ILE A 118 -0.91 -13.95 8.14
C ILE A 118 -1.98 -15.04 8.20
N THR A 119 -2.62 -15.18 9.37
CA THR A 119 -3.62 -16.20 9.65
C THR A 119 -4.88 -15.59 10.26
N ASP A 120 -5.93 -16.42 10.40
CA ASP A 120 -7.16 -16.06 11.10
C ASP A 120 -7.05 -16.12 12.65
N GLY A 121 -5.84 -16.33 13.16
CA GLY A 121 -5.57 -16.41 14.59
C GLY A 121 -5.75 -17.80 15.20
N THR A 122 -6.24 -18.79 14.45
CA THR A 122 -6.22 -20.19 14.88
C THR A 122 -4.82 -20.78 14.77
N TYR A 123 -4.61 -21.99 15.28
CA TYR A 123 -3.30 -22.63 15.28
C TYR A 123 -2.69 -22.73 13.89
N TYR A 124 -1.46 -22.25 13.74
CA TYR A 124 -0.62 -22.37 12.56
C TYR A 124 0.83 -22.64 12.96
N GLN A 125 1.52 -23.47 12.20
CA GLN A 125 2.96 -23.73 12.38
C GLN A 125 3.77 -23.56 11.09
N ASP A 126 5.02 -23.14 11.24
CA ASP A 126 6.01 -22.97 10.18
C ASP A 126 7.36 -23.66 10.57
N PRO A 127 7.86 -24.65 9.83
CA PRO A 127 7.28 -25.31 8.65
C PRO A 127 5.95 -26.04 8.94
N GLU A 128 5.09 -26.03 7.93
CA GLU A 128 3.81 -26.78 8.01
C GLU A 128 4.04 -28.29 8.17
N ASP A 129 3.18 -28.92 8.98
CA ASP A 129 3.13 -30.38 9.03
C ASP A 129 2.47 -30.93 7.75
N LYS A 130 3.19 -31.77 7.05
CA LYS A 130 2.75 -32.39 5.79
C LYS A 130 1.47 -33.25 5.92
N ASN A 131 1.13 -33.67 7.13
CA ASN A 131 -0.06 -34.46 7.43
C ASN A 131 -1.27 -33.62 7.86
N SER A 132 -1.12 -32.29 7.88
CA SER A 132 -2.14 -31.34 8.28
C SER A 132 -2.51 -30.41 7.12
N THR A 133 -3.74 -29.89 7.14
CA THR A 133 -4.22 -28.89 6.20
C THR A 133 -4.39 -27.55 6.92
N TYR A 134 -3.87 -26.48 6.35
CA TYR A 134 -3.90 -25.14 6.91
C TYR A 134 -4.74 -24.21 6.02
N ASN A 135 -6.06 -24.21 6.21
CA ASN A 135 -7.00 -23.33 5.50
C ASN A 135 -7.16 -21.96 6.18
N ASN A 136 -6.41 -21.73 7.23
CA ASN A 136 -6.45 -20.51 8.03
C ASN A 136 -5.41 -19.44 7.59
N LYS A 137 -4.69 -19.70 6.52
CA LYS A 137 -3.77 -18.71 5.93
C LYS A 137 -4.56 -17.66 5.15
N VAL A 138 -4.19 -16.40 5.37
CA VAL A 138 -4.73 -15.22 4.67
C VAL A 138 -3.74 -14.70 3.64
N ALA A 139 -2.45 -14.67 3.97
CA ALA A 139 -1.37 -14.27 3.08
C ALA A 139 -0.02 -14.80 3.54
N VAL A 140 0.92 -14.87 2.61
CA VAL A 140 2.31 -15.26 2.89
C VAL A 140 3.26 -14.29 2.20
N ALA A 141 4.28 -13.83 2.92
CA ALA A 141 5.45 -13.13 2.34
C ALA A 141 6.71 -13.96 2.60
N ALA A 142 7.29 -14.49 1.54
CA ALA A 142 8.52 -15.27 1.55
C ALA A 142 9.47 -14.74 0.47
N PRO A 143 10.60 -14.09 0.85
CA PRO A 143 11.56 -13.57 -0.11
C PRO A 143 12.16 -14.65 -1.00
N ASN A 144 12.61 -14.25 -2.18
CA ASN A 144 13.36 -15.13 -3.06
C ASN A 144 14.67 -15.58 -2.40
N LYS A 145 15.15 -16.78 -2.73
CA LYS A 145 16.42 -17.29 -2.21
C LYS A 145 17.59 -16.36 -2.52
N ALA A 146 17.58 -15.68 -3.68
CA ALA A 146 18.63 -14.73 -4.04
C ALA A 146 18.76 -13.57 -3.03
N ASP A 147 17.65 -13.10 -2.48
CA ASP A 147 17.62 -12.03 -1.49
C ASP A 147 18.09 -12.50 -0.11
N MET A 148 18.11 -13.82 0.13
CA MET A 148 18.45 -14.46 1.40
C MET A 148 19.83 -15.11 1.42
N THR A 149 20.69 -14.84 0.42
CA THR A 149 22.05 -15.41 0.31
C THR A 149 23.01 -14.84 1.34
N VAL A 150 24.14 -15.56 1.55
CA VAL A 150 25.31 -15.03 2.28
C VAL A 150 25.73 -13.68 1.70
N GLY A 151 26.05 -12.73 2.57
CA GLY A 151 26.52 -11.40 2.19
C GLY A 151 26.29 -10.34 3.27
N ASP A 152 26.75 -9.13 2.97
CA ASP A 152 26.60 -7.96 3.83
C ASP A 152 25.14 -7.46 3.93
N TRP A 153 24.97 -6.43 4.74
CA TRP A 153 23.68 -5.80 4.98
C TRP A 153 22.99 -5.38 3.67
N ARG A 154 21.74 -5.80 3.50
CA ARG A 154 20.88 -5.42 2.39
C ARG A 154 19.43 -5.28 2.84
N LEU A 155 18.71 -4.41 2.16
CA LEU A 155 17.27 -4.27 2.34
C LEU A 155 16.56 -5.38 1.57
N VAL A 156 15.71 -6.13 2.26
CA VAL A 156 14.79 -7.10 1.67
C VAL A 156 13.38 -6.54 1.78
N SER A 157 12.64 -6.54 0.68
CA SER A 157 11.23 -6.17 0.63
C SER A 157 10.44 -7.27 -0.05
N CYS A 158 9.40 -7.75 0.60
CA CYS A 158 8.60 -8.88 0.12
C CYS A 158 7.11 -8.57 0.22
N PRO A 159 6.36 -8.55 -0.88
CA PRO A 159 4.91 -8.37 -0.85
C PRO A 159 4.23 -9.59 -0.23
N PHE A 160 3.07 -9.36 0.40
CA PHE A 160 2.19 -10.43 0.84
C PHE A 160 1.35 -10.93 -0.34
N ASP A 161 1.37 -12.23 -0.57
CA ASP A 161 0.50 -12.89 -1.54
C ASP A 161 -0.85 -13.20 -0.87
N TYR A 162 -1.82 -12.33 -1.04
CA TYR A 162 -3.21 -12.54 -0.62
C TYR A 162 -4.00 -13.36 -1.64
N ALA A 163 -3.65 -13.25 -2.91
CA ALA A 163 -4.42 -13.83 -4.01
C ALA A 163 -4.45 -15.36 -3.94
N SER A 164 -3.30 -15.98 -3.65
CA SER A 164 -3.19 -17.44 -3.54
C SER A 164 -4.00 -18.05 -2.39
N TYR A 165 -4.39 -17.24 -1.40
CA TYR A 165 -5.11 -17.68 -0.20
C TYR A 165 -6.54 -17.13 -0.11
N ALA A 166 -7.00 -16.37 -1.09
CA ALA A 166 -8.33 -15.76 -1.10
C ALA A 166 -9.47 -16.79 -0.96
N THR A 167 -9.30 -18.00 -1.53
CA THR A 167 -10.29 -19.09 -1.47
C THR A 167 -10.46 -19.68 -0.08
N ASN A 168 -9.54 -19.44 0.86
CA ASN A 168 -9.67 -19.91 2.23
C ASN A 168 -10.78 -19.18 3.00
N GLY A 169 -11.16 -17.97 2.56
CA GLY A 169 -12.17 -17.15 3.24
C GLY A 169 -11.77 -16.70 4.65
N ALA A 170 -10.50 -16.82 5.00
CA ALA A 170 -9.96 -16.50 6.32
C ALA A 170 -9.76 -14.99 6.48
N GLU A 171 -10.05 -14.46 7.67
CA GLU A 171 -9.83 -13.05 8.02
C GLU A 171 -8.47 -12.85 8.70
N ALA A 172 -7.76 -11.76 8.38
CA ALA A 172 -6.46 -11.46 8.99
C ALA A 172 -6.63 -11.10 10.49
N LYS A 173 -6.08 -11.93 11.38
CA LYS A 173 -6.14 -11.72 12.84
C LYS A 173 -4.80 -11.90 13.54
N ALA A 174 -3.86 -12.64 12.97
CA ALA A 174 -2.53 -12.85 13.56
C ALA A 174 -1.46 -12.96 12.47
N ILE A 175 -0.21 -12.68 12.86
CA ILE A 175 0.96 -12.87 12.02
C ILE A 175 2.00 -13.74 12.73
N LEU A 176 2.57 -14.70 12.01
CA LEU A 176 3.75 -15.45 12.42
C LEU A 176 4.93 -15.03 11.53
N LEU A 177 5.99 -14.54 12.17
CA LEU A 177 7.27 -14.23 11.54
C LEU A 177 8.29 -15.29 11.95
N THR A 178 9.00 -15.85 11.00
CA THR A 178 10.06 -16.85 11.23
C THR A 178 11.30 -16.50 10.43
N VAL A 179 12.45 -16.39 11.08
CA VAL A 179 13.77 -16.23 10.45
C VAL A 179 14.64 -17.39 10.88
N SER A 180 15.31 -18.04 9.92
CA SER A 180 16.20 -19.17 10.19
C SER A 180 17.53 -19.02 9.49
N THR A 181 18.60 -19.48 10.13
CA THR A 181 19.96 -19.47 9.58
C THR A 181 20.16 -20.35 8.35
N ASN A 182 19.22 -21.21 8.02
CA ASN A 182 19.26 -21.97 6.78
C ASN A 182 17.84 -22.29 6.27
N ALA A 183 17.62 -22.06 4.98
CA ALA A 183 16.36 -22.35 4.32
C ALA A 183 16.06 -23.87 4.19
N THR A 184 17.10 -24.72 4.32
CA THR A 184 16.95 -26.16 4.32
C THR A 184 17.35 -26.70 5.69
N PRO A 185 16.39 -27.17 6.51
CA PRO A 185 16.68 -27.63 7.85
C PRO A 185 17.80 -28.70 7.90
N GLY A 186 18.75 -28.53 8.81
CA GLY A 186 19.89 -29.42 9.00
C GLY A 186 21.02 -29.30 7.98
N LYS A 187 20.96 -28.33 7.06
CA LYS A 187 21.97 -28.04 6.03
C LYS A 187 22.82 -26.80 6.32
N GLY A 188 22.67 -26.21 7.49
CA GLY A 188 23.55 -25.15 7.97
C GLY A 188 24.96 -25.63 8.27
N SER A 189 25.83 -24.71 8.69
CA SER A 189 27.20 -25.03 9.07
C SER A 189 27.54 -24.63 10.51
N TYR A 190 28.54 -25.31 11.05
CA TYR A 190 29.13 -25.03 12.34
C TYR A 190 30.60 -25.45 12.31
N SER A 191 31.49 -24.55 12.67
CA SER A 191 32.92 -24.80 12.62
C SER A 191 33.66 -24.01 13.69
N ASN A 192 34.57 -24.62 14.41
CA ASN A 192 35.46 -23.98 15.40
C ASN A 192 34.67 -23.14 16.45
N GLY A 193 33.53 -23.65 16.92
CA GLY A 193 32.72 -22.94 17.90
C GLY A 193 31.80 -21.85 17.31
N VAL A 194 31.81 -21.63 16.00
CA VAL A 194 31.04 -20.60 15.31
C VAL A 194 29.98 -21.26 14.43
N GLY A 195 28.74 -20.73 14.47
CA GLY A 195 27.64 -21.15 13.62
C GLY A 195 27.31 -20.11 12.53
N ASP A 196 26.47 -20.53 11.59
CA ASP A 196 25.86 -19.60 10.64
C ASP A 196 25.05 -18.56 11.40
N SER A 197 25.14 -17.29 11.02
CA SER A 197 24.46 -16.19 11.73
C SER A 197 23.65 -15.34 10.77
N VAL A 198 22.38 -15.12 11.09
CA VAL A 198 21.50 -14.18 10.41
C VAL A 198 21.18 -13.01 11.34
N TYR A 199 21.44 -11.81 10.84
CA TYR A 199 21.16 -10.54 11.50
C TYR A 199 19.96 -9.91 10.84
N VAL A 200 19.06 -9.32 11.64
CA VAL A 200 17.89 -8.60 11.16
C VAL A 200 17.82 -7.24 11.89
N ASP A 201 17.54 -6.20 11.14
CA ASP A 201 17.39 -4.84 11.63
C ASP A 201 16.22 -4.16 10.92
N ASP A 202 15.57 -3.20 11.60
CA ASP A 202 14.48 -2.37 11.07
C ASP A 202 13.39 -3.17 10.32
N LEU A 203 12.89 -4.25 10.94
CA LEU A 203 11.77 -4.99 10.38
C LEU A 203 10.47 -4.18 10.55
N GLU A 204 9.78 -3.94 9.43
CA GLU A 204 8.51 -3.23 9.42
C GLU A 204 7.48 -3.88 8.49
N LEU A 205 6.21 -3.78 8.86
CA LEU A 205 5.08 -4.05 7.99
C LEU A 205 4.71 -2.76 7.25
N VAL A 206 4.61 -2.83 5.94
CA VAL A 206 4.34 -1.67 5.08
C VAL A 206 2.87 -1.66 4.68
N TYR A 207 2.23 -0.51 4.87
CA TYR A 207 0.85 -0.26 4.48
C TYR A 207 0.81 0.87 3.45
N ALA A 208 0.44 0.55 2.22
CA ALA A 208 0.39 1.53 1.14
C ALA A 208 -0.87 2.41 1.22
N ALA A 209 -0.73 3.65 0.74
CA ALA A 209 -1.83 4.61 0.59
C ALA A 209 -1.98 5.09 -0.86
N GLY A 210 -1.31 4.44 -1.83
CA GLY A 210 -1.33 4.87 -3.23
C GLY A 210 -2.71 4.69 -3.89
N ILE A 211 -2.89 5.43 -4.97
CA ILE A 211 -4.01 5.30 -5.90
C ILE A 211 -3.46 4.83 -7.24
N LYS A 212 -3.91 3.67 -7.71
CA LYS A 212 -3.50 3.09 -9.01
C LYS A 212 -4.18 3.77 -10.19
N SER A 213 -5.46 4.08 -10.03
CA SER A 213 -6.22 4.76 -11.08
C SER A 213 -7.43 5.49 -10.49
N ILE A 214 -7.82 6.56 -11.17
CA ILE A 214 -9.09 7.27 -10.99
C ILE A 214 -9.76 7.29 -12.35
N SER A 215 -11.06 7.02 -12.41
CA SER A 215 -11.90 7.30 -13.57
C SER A 215 -13.05 8.23 -13.17
N PHE A 216 -13.48 9.06 -14.11
CA PHE A 216 -14.63 9.94 -14.00
C PHE A 216 -15.65 9.55 -15.07
N LYS A 217 -16.86 9.17 -14.64
CA LYS A 217 -17.93 8.69 -15.53
C LYS A 217 -17.44 7.62 -16.53
N GLY A 218 -16.59 6.68 -16.04
CA GLY A 218 -16.02 5.59 -16.82
C GLY A 218 -14.81 5.96 -17.69
N GLN A 219 -14.40 7.24 -17.74
CA GLN A 219 -13.21 7.68 -18.46
C GLN A 219 -12.01 7.71 -17.51
N ALA A 220 -10.93 7.00 -17.86
CA ALA A 220 -9.71 6.99 -17.08
C ALA A 220 -9.02 8.37 -17.09
N LEU A 221 -8.57 8.82 -15.91
CA LEU A 221 -7.85 10.08 -15.75
C LEU A 221 -6.34 9.81 -15.71
N ASP A 222 -5.57 10.69 -16.33
CA ASP A 222 -4.11 10.68 -16.22
C ASP A 222 -3.68 11.28 -14.87
N LEU A 223 -3.28 10.45 -13.94
CA LEU A 223 -2.89 10.85 -12.58
C LEU A 223 -1.66 11.77 -12.55
N ALA A 224 -0.84 11.78 -13.60
CA ALA A 224 0.33 12.65 -13.68
C ALA A 224 -0.05 14.11 -13.95
N THR A 225 -1.15 14.35 -14.66
CA THR A 225 -1.53 15.68 -15.16
C THR A 225 -2.87 16.18 -14.62
N ILE A 226 -3.76 15.31 -14.17
CA ILE A 226 -5.16 15.66 -13.86
C ILE A 226 -5.31 16.81 -12.84
N GLN A 227 -4.42 16.92 -11.88
CA GLN A 227 -4.44 18.01 -10.89
C GLN A 227 -4.16 19.39 -11.51
N THR A 228 -3.50 19.42 -12.66
CA THR A 228 -3.19 20.66 -13.39
C THR A 228 -4.13 20.90 -14.57
N THR A 229 -4.54 19.85 -15.27
CA THR A 229 -5.43 19.95 -16.44
C THR A 229 -6.89 20.08 -16.04
N GLY A 230 -7.29 19.40 -14.95
CA GLY A 230 -8.70 19.30 -14.55
C GLY A 230 -9.56 18.54 -15.54
N ILE A 231 -10.85 18.68 -15.40
CA ILE A 231 -11.89 18.09 -16.27
C ILE A 231 -12.77 19.24 -16.79
N GLU A 232 -13.10 19.21 -18.09
CA GLU A 232 -14.08 20.09 -18.69
C GLU A 232 -15.36 19.29 -19.00
N LEU A 233 -16.50 19.73 -18.47
CA LEU A 233 -17.78 19.09 -18.73
C LEU A 233 -18.29 19.48 -20.12
N ALA A 234 -18.87 18.52 -20.83
CA ALA A 234 -19.49 18.76 -22.13
C ALA A 234 -20.87 19.45 -22.03
N ALA A 235 -21.50 19.34 -20.89
CA ALA A 235 -22.78 19.96 -20.58
C ALA A 235 -22.84 20.42 -19.11
N ASP A 236 -23.72 21.36 -18.78
CA ASP A 236 -23.98 21.74 -17.38
C ASP A 236 -24.75 20.63 -16.68
N GLU A 237 -24.03 19.78 -16.00
CA GLU A 237 -24.56 18.62 -15.29
C GLU A 237 -24.03 18.56 -13.86
N ALA A 238 -24.81 17.95 -12.96
CA ALA A 238 -24.38 17.75 -11.58
C ALA A 238 -23.27 16.71 -11.51
N VAL A 239 -22.25 16.98 -10.67
CA VAL A 239 -21.15 16.08 -10.38
C VAL A 239 -21.18 15.69 -8.91
N SER A 240 -20.97 14.41 -8.65
CA SER A 240 -20.98 13.82 -7.31
C SER A 240 -19.80 12.88 -7.09
N ALA A 241 -19.59 12.47 -5.85
CA ALA A 241 -18.59 11.46 -5.51
C ALA A 241 -18.84 10.09 -6.20
N ALA A 242 -20.08 9.79 -6.60
CA ALA A 242 -20.42 8.55 -7.28
C ALA A 242 -19.90 8.49 -8.73
N ASP A 243 -19.63 9.65 -9.35
CA ASP A 243 -19.10 9.73 -10.71
C ASP A 243 -17.61 9.31 -10.81
N PHE A 244 -16.95 9.16 -9.67
CA PHE A 244 -15.56 8.73 -9.59
C PHE A 244 -15.44 7.27 -9.15
N GLU A 245 -14.69 6.48 -9.92
CA GLU A 245 -14.21 5.16 -9.51
C GLU A 245 -12.72 5.25 -9.19
N VAL A 246 -12.30 4.62 -8.10
CA VAL A 246 -10.91 4.69 -7.60
C VAL A 246 -10.41 3.30 -7.31
N VAL A 247 -9.27 2.95 -7.91
CA VAL A 247 -8.52 1.74 -7.59
C VAL A 247 -7.35 2.11 -6.69
N LYS A 248 -7.39 1.62 -5.46
CA LYS A 248 -6.34 1.84 -4.45
C LYS A 248 -5.16 0.86 -4.62
N GLU A 249 -4.00 1.19 -4.07
CA GLU A 249 -2.83 0.30 -3.99
C GLU A 249 -2.87 -0.60 -2.75
N GLY A 250 -3.13 -0.03 -1.59
CA GLY A 250 -3.09 -0.75 -0.32
C GLY A 250 -4.30 -1.64 -0.09
N GLU A 251 -4.07 -2.86 0.42
CA GLU A 251 -5.13 -3.84 0.69
C GLU A 251 -6.24 -3.26 1.56
N ASP A 252 -5.89 -2.64 2.68
CA ASP A 252 -6.82 -2.04 3.64
C ASP A 252 -6.78 -0.50 3.64
N ALA A 253 -6.20 0.12 2.60
CA ALA A 253 -6.24 1.58 2.46
C ALA A 253 -7.70 2.07 2.37
N LYS A 254 -7.98 3.18 3.02
CA LYS A 254 -9.30 3.83 2.98
C LYS A 254 -9.30 4.95 1.96
N VAL A 255 -10.29 4.94 1.07
CA VAL A 255 -10.49 5.99 0.08
C VAL A 255 -11.71 6.81 0.46
N THR A 256 -11.54 8.13 0.46
CA THR A 256 -12.64 9.10 0.60
C THR A 256 -12.72 9.95 -0.66
N LYS A 257 -13.91 10.33 -1.05
CA LYS A 257 -14.20 11.18 -2.21
C LYS A 257 -15.13 12.30 -1.75
N LEU A 258 -14.67 13.54 -1.88
CA LEU A 258 -15.45 14.75 -1.59
C LEU A 258 -15.60 15.53 -2.89
N VAL A 259 -16.80 16.01 -3.19
CA VAL A 259 -17.07 16.88 -4.33
C VAL A 259 -17.84 18.08 -3.81
N GLU A 260 -17.29 19.27 -4.07
CA GLU A 260 -17.88 20.54 -3.66
C GLU A 260 -18.15 21.40 -4.89
N ALA A 261 -19.30 22.08 -4.93
CA ALA A 261 -19.64 23.01 -5.98
C ALA A 261 -18.85 24.31 -5.81
N THR A 262 -18.40 24.89 -6.92
CA THR A 262 -17.77 26.21 -6.99
C THR A 262 -18.55 27.13 -7.92
N ALA A 263 -18.14 28.38 -8.05
CA ALA A 263 -18.79 29.32 -8.98
C ALA A 263 -18.74 28.81 -10.45
N ASP A 264 -17.59 28.21 -10.83
CA ASP A 264 -17.32 27.82 -12.22
C ASP A 264 -17.44 26.29 -12.47
N GLY A 265 -17.96 25.54 -11.50
CA GLY A 265 -18.06 24.08 -11.62
C GLY A 265 -17.98 23.34 -10.30
N TYR A 266 -16.99 22.47 -10.16
CA TYR A 266 -16.78 21.64 -8.96
C TYR A 266 -15.30 21.44 -8.67
N VAL A 267 -14.98 21.11 -7.42
CA VAL A 267 -13.69 20.57 -7.01
C VAL A 267 -13.92 19.20 -6.40
N ALA A 268 -13.24 18.20 -6.91
CA ALA A 268 -13.23 16.86 -6.34
C ALA A 268 -11.92 16.62 -5.60
N VAL A 269 -12.00 16.20 -4.33
CA VAL A 269 -10.84 15.78 -3.52
C VAL A 269 -10.97 14.29 -3.25
N ILE A 270 -10.02 13.53 -3.79
CA ILE A 270 -9.95 12.07 -3.63
C ILE A 270 -8.72 11.76 -2.79
N THR A 271 -8.95 11.19 -1.61
CA THR A 271 -7.91 10.91 -0.63
C THR A 271 -7.83 9.42 -0.34
N ALA A 272 -6.63 8.86 -0.38
CA ALA A 272 -6.33 7.52 0.11
C ALA A 272 -5.43 7.61 1.35
N VAL A 273 -5.79 6.87 2.40
CA VAL A 273 -5.04 6.80 3.66
C VAL A 273 -4.68 5.36 3.95
N SER A 274 -3.41 5.11 4.30
CA SER A 274 -2.93 3.77 4.66
C SER A 274 -3.66 3.23 5.91
N ALA A 275 -3.71 1.91 6.04
CA ALA A 275 -4.40 1.27 7.16
C ALA A 275 -3.78 1.59 8.53
N ASP A 276 -2.49 1.90 8.59
CA ASP A 276 -1.77 2.33 9.80
C ASP A 276 -1.84 3.86 10.03
N LEU A 277 -2.54 4.59 9.17
CA LEU A 277 -2.75 6.04 9.21
C LEU A 277 -1.48 6.90 9.10
N LYS A 278 -0.35 6.32 8.68
CA LYS A 278 0.94 7.04 8.59
C LYS A 278 1.17 7.72 7.26
N THR A 279 0.54 7.23 6.20
CA THR A 279 0.70 7.76 4.84
C THR A 279 -0.64 8.15 4.25
N GLN A 280 -0.64 9.24 3.50
CA GLN A 280 -1.82 9.76 2.81
C GLN A 280 -1.41 10.28 1.43
N VAL A 281 -2.23 10.03 0.44
CA VAL A 281 -2.15 10.61 -0.90
C VAL A 281 -3.48 11.26 -1.22
N ALA A 282 -3.46 12.46 -1.79
CA ALA A 282 -4.66 13.18 -2.21
C ALA A 282 -4.51 13.71 -3.63
N TYR A 283 -5.60 13.68 -4.37
CA TYR A 283 -5.76 14.30 -5.69
C TYR A 283 -6.87 15.33 -5.59
N GLU A 284 -6.55 16.58 -5.92
CA GLU A 284 -7.50 17.67 -6.07
C GLU A 284 -7.73 17.89 -7.57
N ILE A 285 -8.98 17.75 -8.01
CA ILE A 285 -9.35 17.76 -9.43
C ILE A 285 -10.37 18.86 -9.64
N ASN A 286 -9.99 19.87 -10.40
CA ASN A 286 -10.89 20.95 -10.81
C ASN A 286 -11.78 20.46 -11.97
N ILE A 287 -13.08 20.71 -11.90
CA ILE A 287 -14.06 20.31 -12.89
C ILE A 287 -14.82 21.56 -13.32
N LYS A 288 -14.60 21.99 -14.54
CA LYS A 288 -15.21 23.20 -15.09
C LYS A 288 -16.52 22.86 -15.78
N LYS A 289 -17.52 23.69 -15.56
CA LYS A 289 -18.73 23.70 -16.38
C LYS A 289 -18.40 24.25 -17.76
N PRO A 290 -19.15 23.84 -18.81
CA PRO A 290 -19.02 24.49 -20.11
C PRO A 290 -19.30 25.98 -19.98
N ALA A 291 -18.59 26.78 -20.75
CA ALA A 291 -18.91 28.19 -20.84
C ALA A 291 -20.37 28.35 -21.27
N ALA A 292 -21.11 29.24 -20.63
CA ALA A 292 -22.45 29.56 -21.08
C ALA A 292 -22.40 29.93 -22.58
N PRO A 293 -23.33 29.41 -23.38
CA PRO A 293 -23.36 29.77 -24.80
C PRO A 293 -23.46 31.29 -24.89
N VAL A 294 -22.59 31.90 -25.69
CA VAL A 294 -22.65 33.33 -25.95
C VAL A 294 -23.95 33.61 -26.68
N LEU A 295 -24.87 34.28 -25.99
CA LEU A 295 -26.11 34.71 -26.58
C LEU A 295 -25.85 36.03 -27.34
N LYS A 296 -25.74 35.94 -28.67
CA LYS A 296 -25.52 37.15 -29.49
C LYS A 296 -26.63 38.14 -29.24
N GLY A 297 -26.25 39.36 -28.94
CA GLY A 297 -27.19 40.44 -28.63
C GLY A 297 -27.51 40.60 -27.14
N ASP A 298 -27.07 39.71 -26.26
CA ASP A 298 -27.20 39.87 -24.79
C ASP A 298 -26.05 40.79 -24.29
N ILE A 299 -26.26 42.07 -24.44
CA ILE A 299 -25.23 43.10 -24.20
C ILE A 299 -25.02 43.31 -22.70
N ASN A 300 -26.09 43.18 -21.92
CA ASN A 300 -26.05 43.38 -20.47
C ASN A 300 -25.64 42.12 -19.71
N GLY A 301 -25.61 40.93 -20.37
CA GLY A 301 -25.20 39.64 -19.80
C GLY A 301 -26.22 39.04 -18.84
N ASP A 302 -27.50 39.37 -18.93
CA ASP A 302 -28.52 38.82 -18.04
C ASP A 302 -29.18 37.52 -18.56
N GLY A 303 -28.82 37.09 -19.75
CA GLY A 303 -29.30 35.86 -20.40
C GLY A 303 -30.64 35.99 -21.12
N VAL A 304 -31.18 37.21 -21.27
CA VAL A 304 -32.46 37.48 -21.94
C VAL A 304 -32.27 38.53 -23.02
N LEU A 305 -32.73 38.30 -24.25
CA LEU A 305 -32.72 39.33 -25.30
C LEU A 305 -33.95 40.21 -25.13
N ASP A 306 -33.72 41.46 -24.71
CA ASP A 306 -34.81 42.43 -24.56
C ASP A 306 -34.39 43.86 -24.93
N VAL A 307 -35.27 44.83 -24.64
CA VAL A 307 -35.08 46.26 -24.95
C VAL A 307 -33.91 46.86 -24.17
N ALA A 308 -33.48 46.28 -23.04
CA ALA A 308 -32.31 46.75 -22.30
C ALA A 308 -31.04 46.50 -23.09
N ASP A 309 -30.93 45.35 -23.78
CA ASP A 309 -29.82 45.05 -24.65
C ASP A 309 -29.76 45.99 -25.86
N ALA A 310 -30.88 46.17 -26.50
CA ALA A 310 -30.97 47.12 -27.61
C ALA A 310 -30.49 48.55 -27.21
N SER A 311 -30.89 48.96 -26.00
CA SER A 311 -30.45 50.25 -25.45
C SER A 311 -28.94 50.28 -25.17
N ALA A 312 -28.39 49.20 -24.59
CA ALA A 312 -26.96 49.07 -24.31
C ALA A 312 -26.15 49.01 -25.62
N LEU A 313 -26.62 48.30 -26.64
CA LEU A 313 -25.97 48.20 -27.94
C LEU A 313 -25.96 49.57 -28.66
N ILE A 314 -27.06 50.33 -28.59
CA ILE A 314 -27.13 51.70 -29.11
C ILE A 314 -26.08 52.60 -28.44
N ASP A 315 -25.97 52.52 -27.11
CA ASP A 315 -24.99 53.26 -26.36
C ASP A 315 -23.56 52.87 -26.77
N MET A 316 -23.26 51.60 -27.02
CA MET A 316 -21.98 51.16 -27.53
C MET A 316 -21.67 51.74 -28.92
N VAL A 317 -22.61 51.68 -29.84
CA VAL A 317 -22.47 52.24 -31.19
C VAL A 317 -22.22 53.73 -31.15
N LEU A 318 -22.98 54.51 -30.35
CA LEU A 318 -22.86 55.95 -30.23
C LEU A 318 -21.52 56.39 -29.58
N ASN A 319 -20.99 55.58 -28.68
CA ASN A 319 -19.75 55.92 -27.95
C ASN A 319 -18.51 55.23 -28.53
N SER A 320 -18.57 54.72 -29.76
CA SER A 320 -17.47 54.02 -30.42
C SER A 320 -16.95 52.85 -29.57
N GLY A 321 -17.83 52.04 -29.01
CA GLY A 321 -17.48 50.84 -28.22
C GLY A 321 -16.72 49.84 -29.06
N THR A 322 -16.11 48.85 -28.39
CA THR A 322 -15.39 47.76 -29.05
C THR A 322 -16.36 46.74 -29.62
N CYS A 323 -16.19 46.35 -30.88
CA CYS A 323 -16.92 45.25 -31.48
C CYS A 323 -16.55 43.95 -30.77
N THR A 324 -17.47 43.36 -30.07
CA THR A 324 -17.34 42.08 -29.38
C THR A 324 -18.22 41.02 -30.08
N GLU A 325 -17.95 39.74 -29.85
CA GLU A 325 -18.75 38.65 -30.43
C GLU A 325 -20.23 38.76 -30.06
N VAL A 326 -20.55 39.28 -28.88
CA VAL A 326 -21.95 39.52 -28.41
C VAL A 326 -22.57 40.69 -29.12
N ALA A 327 -21.81 41.76 -29.38
CA ALA A 327 -22.27 43.01 -29.98
C ALA A 327 -22.33 42.99 -31.51
N ASP A 328 -21.53 42.16 -32.16
CA ASP A 328 -21.60 41.88 -33.60
C ASP A 328 -22.75 40.88 -33.88
N VAL A 329 -23.96 41.42 -33.80
CA VAL A 329 -25.18 40.61 -33.87
C VAL A 329 -25.38 40.04 -35.27
N ASN A 330 -25.10 40.82 -36.31
CA ASN A 330 -25.23 40.43 -37.70
C ASN A 330 -24.03 39.59 -38.20
N GLY A 331 -22.88 39.57 -37.48
CA GLY A 331 -21.69 38.75 -37.78
C GLY A 331 -20.82 39.30 -38.89
N ASP A 332 -20.86 40.62 -39.20
CA ASP A 332 -20.08 41.24 -40.26
C ASP A 332 -18.72 41.78 -39.80
N GLY A 333 -18.42 41.72 -38.50
CA GLY A 333 -17.17 42.14 -37.88
C GLY A 333 -17.10 43.63 -37.57
N ALA A 334 -18.15 44.38 -37.79
CA ALA A 334 -18.29 45.81 -37.45
C ALA A 334 -19.31 45.99 -36.34
N LEU A 335 -19.16 47.05 -35.52
CA LEU A 335 -20.14 47.45 -34.55
C LEU A 335 -20.83 48.72 -35.05
N ASP A 336 -22.04 48.58 -35.59
CA ASP A 336 -22.80 49.70 -36.14
C ASP A 336 -24.32 49.56 -35.98
N VAL A 337 -25.04 50.43 -36.69
CA VAL A 337 -26.54 50.46 -36.65
C VAL A 337 -27.16 49.17 -37.23
N ALA A 338 -26.44 48.43 -38.06
CA ALA A 338 -26.97 47.18 -38.61
C ALA A 338 -27.14 46.13 -37.53
N ASP A 339 -26.20 46.06 -36.53
CA ASP A 339 -26.32 45.19 -35.35
C ASP A 339 -27.49 45.50 -34.50
N VAL A 340 -27.74 46.82 -34.26
CA VAL A 340 -28.92 47.26 -33.52
C VAL A 340 -30.20 46.84 -34.24
N THR A 341 -30.25 46.94 -35.54
CA THR A 341 -31.41 46.55 -36.36
C THR A 341 -31.64 45.05 -36.29
N GLU A 342 -30.58 44.27 -36.40
CA GLU A 342 -30.67 42.80 -36.27
C GLU A 342 -31.12 42.38 -34.87
N LEU A 343 -30.55 43.00 -33.81
CA LEU A 343 -30.96 42.73 -32.44
C LEU A 343 -32.46 43.03 -32.19
N ILE A 344 -32.94 44.18 -32.68
CA ILE A 344 -34.34 44.52 -32.57
C ILE A 344 -35.20 43.49 -33.32
N THR A 345 -34.77 43.01 -34.46
CA THR A 345 -35.44 41.94 -35.23
C THR A 345 -35.52 40.65 -34.44
N LEU A 346 -34.43 40.26 -33.77
CA LEU A 346 -34.37 39.07 -32.91
C LEU A 346 -35.28 39.19 -31.67
N ILE A 347 -35.40 40.38 -31.09
CA ILE A 347 -36.27 40.66 -29.93
C ILE A 347 -37.74 40.62 -30.31
N LEU A 348 -38.11 41.09 -31.50
CA LEU A 348 -39.48 41.17 -31.94
C LEU A 348 -40.03 39.87 -32.58
N GLY A 349 -39.11 38.89 -32.92
CA GLY A 349 -39.46 37.58 -33.50
C GLY A 349 -39.82 37.67 -34.93
#